data_4af343e3647df6420f7658448bb977bc
#
_entry.id   4af343e3647df6420f7658448bb977bc
#
_cell.length_a   1.000
_cell.length_b   1.000
_cell.length_c   1.000
_cell.angle_alpha   90.00
_cell.angle_beta   90.00
_cell.angle_gamma   90.00
#
_symmetry.space_group_name_H-M   'P 1'
#
loop_
_entity.id
_entity.type
_entity.pdbx_description
1 polymer ?
#
loop_
_entity_poly.entity_id
_entity_poly.type
_entity_poly.pdbx_seq_one_letter_code
_entity_poly.pdbx_strand_id
1 'polypeptide(L)'
;MKLPTLAIVASVAACAFAMPCLAQDMAVTAGKSAKVVLDNERVRVIELNMAPGGKTGMHSHGDNLVVFLSGGEAEQTMPDGSKKKMSRQPGEVLWSGPVTHDSLNTGKAPTRTLVIELKGK
;
A
#
# COMPACT_ATOMS: atom_id res chain seq x y z
N MET A 1 -61.99 1.70 32.91
CA MET A 1 -60.65 2.13 33.26
C MET A 1 -59.70 1.37 32.37
N LYS A 2 -59.13 2.04 31.32
CA LYS A 2 -58.26 1.41 30.37
C LYS A 2 -56.79 1.70 30.79
N LEU A 3 -55.99 0.67 31.00
CA LEU A 3 -54.57 0.76 31.29
C LEU A 3 -53.79 1.08 30.00
N PRO A 4 -52.80 1.98 30.02
CA PRO A 4 -52.00 2.23 28.84
C PRO A 4 -50.96 1.14 28.65
N THR A 5 -50.91 0.60 27.46
CA THR A 5 -49.90 -0.36 27.02
C THR A 5 -48.55 0.36 26.82
N LEU A 6 -47.59 0.04 27.65
CA LEU A 6 -46.25 0.58 27.57
C LEU A 6 -45.49 -0.16 26.46
N ALA A 7 -45.25 0.51 25.34
CA ALA A 7 -44.45 -0.02 24.28
C ALA A 7 -42.94 0.17 24.62
N ILE A 8 -42.25 -0.94 24.87
CA ILE A 8 -40.80 -0.95 25.06
C ILE A 8 -40.16 -0.92 23.68
N VAL A 9 -39.59 0.23 23.33
CA VAL A 9 -38.73 0.36 22.13
C VAL A 9 -37.34 -0.12 22.51
N ALA A 10 -36.99 -1.32 22.06
CA ALA A 10 -35.66 -1.85 22.20
C ALA A 10 -34.78 -1.20 21.14
N SER A 11 -33.93 -0.24 21.53
CA SER A 11 -32.89 0.32 20.67
C SER A 11 -31.77 -0.70 20.50
N VAL A 12 -31.66 -1.29 19.32
CA VAL A 12 -30.50 -2.10 18.92
C VAL A 12 -29.37 -1.15 18.57
N ALA A 13 -28.42 -0.97 19.48
CA ALA A 13 -27.17 -0.29 19.20
C ALA A 13 -26.33 -1.18 18.27
N ALA A 14 -26.25 -0.83 17.00
CA ALA A 14 -25.34 -1.46 16.07
C ALA A 14 -23.90 -1.04 16.44
N CYS A 15 -23.18 -1.90 17.17
CA CYS A 15 -21.75 -1.75 17.34
C CYS A 15 -21.07 -2.00 15.98
N ALA A 16 -20.74 -0.93 15.28
CA ALA A 16 -19.83 -1.01 14.15
C ALA A 16 -18.45 -1.39 14.69
N PHE A 17 -18.10 -2.67 14.60
CA PHE A 17 -16.72 -3.10 14.81
C PHE A 17 -15.90 -2.53 13.67
N ALA A 18 -15.13 -1.47 13.94
CA ALA A 18 -14.06 -1.04 13.06
C ALA A 18 -13.06 -2.20 13.00
N MET A 19 -13.10 -2.98 11.92
CA MET A 19 -12.04 -3.97 11.67
C MET A 19 -10.73 -3.20 11.53
N PRO A 20 -9.67 -3.56 12.28
CA PRO A 20 -8.36 -2.98 12.03
C PRO A 20 -8.01 -3.24 10.57
N CYS A 21 -7.73 -2.18 9.82
CA CYS A 21 -7.20 -2.30 8.48
C CYS A 21 -5.82 -2.93 8.62
N LEU A 22 -5.73 -4.25 8.42
CA LEU A 22 -4.45 -4.94 8.41
C LEU A 22 -3.62 -4.33 7.28
N ALA A 23 -2.43 -3.84 7.64
CA ALA A 23 -1.46 -3.36 6.67
C ALA A 23 -1.23 -4.44 5.61
N GLN A 24 -1.56 -4.16 4.34
CA GLN A 24 -1.43 -5.13 3.27
C GLN A 24 0.02 -5.16 2.78
N ASP A 25 0.52 -6.36 2.52
CA ASP A 25 1.87 -6.59 2.03
C ASP A 25 1.92 -6.39 0.51
N MET A 26 2.83 -5.53 0.03
CA MET A 26 3.05 -5.29 -1.39
C MET A 26 3.39 -6.58 -2.16
N ALA A 27 4.16 -7.49 -1.55
CA ALA A 27 4.49 -8.77 -2.19
C ALA A 27 3.25 -9.63 -2.50
N VAL A 28 2.14 -9.38 -1.79
CA VAL A 28 0.85 -10.02 -2.03
C VAL A 28 0.00 -9.19 -2.98
N THR A 29 -0.17 -7.89 -2.69
CA THR A 29 -1.09 -7.03 -3.45
C THR A 29 -0.64 -6.79 -4.88
N ALA A 30 0.66 -6.69 -5.14
CA ALA A 30 1.22 -6.52 -6.48
C ALA A 30 1.32 -7.84 -7.28
N GLY A 31 1.05 -8.96 -6.65
CA GLY A 31 1.00 -10.27 -7.30
C GLY A 31 2.27 -10.59 -8.07
N LYS A 32 2.15 -10.92 -9.34
CA LYS A 32 3.28 -11.31 -10.21
C LYS A 32 4.29 -10.20 -10.45
N SER A 33 3.92 -8.93 -10.20
CA SER A 33 4.81 -7.78 -10.38
C SER A 33 5.84 -7.67 -9.25
N ALA A 34 5.58 -8.28 -8.10
CA ALA A 34 6.47 -8.24 -6.93
C ALA A 34 7.10 -9.61 -6.67
N LYS A 35 8.41 -9.60 -6.40
CA LYS A 35 9.16 -10.79 -6.02
C LYS A 35 10.06 -10.48 -4.83
N VAL A 36 9.94 -11.24 -3.75
CA VAL A 36 10.89 -11.17 -2.63
C VAL A 36 12.20 -11.80 -3.09
N VAL A 37 13.27 -11.02 -3.15
CA VAL A 37 14.60 -11.45 -3.63
C VAL A 37 15.60 -11.64 -2.49
N LEU A 38 15.34 -11.03 -1.34
CA LEU A 38 16.10 -11.22 -0.11
C LEU A 38 15.17 -11.04 1.08
N ASP A 39 15.29 -11.91 2.06
CA ASP A 39 14.58 -11.79 3.34
C ASP A 39 15.47 -12.35 4.47
N ASN A 40 15.80 -11.50 5.43
CA ASN A 40 16.56 -11.88 6.60
C ASN A 40 16.08 -11.12 7.85
N GLU A 41 16.76 -11.23 8.97
CA GLU A 41 16.36 -10.60 10.23
C GLU A 41 16.35 -9.06 10.17
N ARG A 42 17.07 -8.44 9.23
CA ARG A 42 17.26 -6.99 9.18
C ARG A 42 16.49 -6.30 8.06
N VAL A 43 16.38 -6.95 6.91
CA VAL A 43 15.77 -6.36 5.72
C VAL A 43 14.97 -7.39 4.96
N ARG A 44 13.97 -6.90 4.24
CA ARG A 44 13.30 -7.62 3.16
C ARG A 44 13.41 -6.80 1.89
N VAL A 45 13.92 -7.38 0.83
CA VAL A 45 14.07 -6.73 -0.48
C VAL A 45 13.06 -7.32 -1.44
N ILE A 46 12.25 -6.45 -2.00
CA ILE A 46 11.24 -6.79 -2.99
C ILE A 46 11.62 -6.14 -4.32
N GLU A 47 11.80 -6.95 -5.35
CA GLU A 47 11.90 -6.47 -6.72
C GLU A 47 10.50 -6.27 -7.27
N LEU A 48 10.22 -5.06 -7.75
CA LEU A 48 8.95 -4.67 -8.34
C LEU A 48 9.15 -4.36 -9.82
N ASN A 49 8.47 -5.13 -10.68
CA ASN A 49 8.48 -4.93 -12.12
C ASN A 49 7.06 -4.62 -12.58
N MET A 50 6.81 -3.39 -13.00
CA MET A 50 5.47 -2.97 -13.42
C MET A 50 5.43 -2.65 -14.89
N ALA A 51 4.55 -3.31 -15.62
CA ALA A 51 4.19 -2.95 -16.98
C ALA A 51 3.48 -1.58 -17.02
N PRO A 52 3.45 -0.88 -18.17
CA PRO A 52 2.61 0.30 -18.34
C PRO A 52 1.16 0.02 -17.93
N GLY A 53 0.57 0.90 -17.12
CA GLY A 53 -0.76 0.70 -16.56
C GLY A 53 -0.85 -0.31 -15.40
N GLY A 54 0.26 -0.95 -15.02
CA GLY A 54 0.31 -1.86 -13.88
C GLY A 54 0.14 -1.11 -12.55
N LYS A 55 -0.51 -1.77 -11.59
CA LYS A 55 -0.77 -1.26 -10.24
C LYS A 55 -0.21 -2.21 -9.19
N THR A 56 0.22 -1.65 -8.07
CA THR A 56 0.64 -2.46 -6.92
C THR A 56 -0.53 -2.94 -6.06
N GLY A 57 -1.68 -2.30 -6.15
CA GLY A 57 -2.73 -2.40 -5.16
C GLY A 57 -2.37 -1.64 -3.87
N MET A 58 -3.38 -1.29 -3.08
CA MET A 58 -3.18 -0.58 -1.82
C MET A 58 -2.39 -1.45 -0.84
N HIS A 59 -1.26 -0.96 -0.37
CA HIS A 59 -0.36 -1.66 0.54
C HIS A 59 0.35 -0.69 1.48
N SER A 60 1.00 -1.23 2.50
CA SER A 60 1.72 -0.44 3.51
C SER A 60 3.18 -0.88 3.62
N HIS A 61 4.03 0.09 3.90
CA HIS A 61 5.43 -0.10 4.26
C HIS A 61 5.72 0.55 5.60
N GLY A 62 6.65 -0.02 6.36
CA GLY A 62 7.40 0.69 7.38
C GLY A 62 8.53 1.52 6.75
N ASP A 63 9.57 1.81 7.52
CA ASP A 63 10.77 2.47 6.99
C ASP A 63 11.38 1.65 5.85
N ASN A 64 11.64 2.30 4.74
CA ASN A 64 12.17 1.63 3.55
C ASN A 64 13.01 2.55 2.68
N LEU A 65 13.86 1.94 1.86
CA LEU A 65 14.57 2.57 0.76
C LEU A 65 14.00 2.06 -0.56
N VAL A 66 13.82 2.96 -1.49
CA VAL A 66 13.40 2.62 -2.86
C VAL A 66 14.53 2.94 -3.82
N VAL A 67 15.02 1.94 -4.55
CA VAL A 67 16.06 2.09 -5.56
C VAL A 67 15.42 1.94 -6.93
N PHE A 68 15.47 3.01 -7.73
CA PHE A 68 14.91 3.01 -9.08
C PHE A 68 15.96 2.48 -10.07
N LEU A 69 15.88 1.21 -10.43
CA LEU A 69 16.78 0.58 -11.39
C LEU A 69 16.53 1.07 -12.82
N SER A 70 15.27 1.30 -13.17
CA SER A 70 14.85 2.04 -14.34
C SER A 70 14.18 3.34 -13.92
N GLY A 71 14.23 4.36 -14.76
CA GLY A 71 13.41 5.56 -14.57
C GLY A 71 11.96 5.30 -14.96
N GLY A 72 11.12 6.29 -14.76
CA GLY A 72 9.74 6.24 -15.18
C GLY A 72 8.84 7.21 -14.44
N GLU A 73 7.58 7.20 -14.85
CA GLU A 73 6.53 8.02 -14.28
C GLU A 73 5.53 7.13 -13.54
N ALA A 74 5.11 7.57 -12.39
CA ALA A 74 4.11 6.88 -11.58
C ALA A 74 3.11 7.86 -10.96
N GLU A 75 1.95 7.35 -10.62
CA GLU A 75 0.97 8.05 -9.79
C GLU A 75 0.73 7.21 -8.53
N GLN A 76 0.89 7.84 -7.39
CA GLN A 76 0.55 7.23 -6.11
C GLN A 76 -0.82 7.70 -5.65
N THR A 77 -1.64 6.76 -5.20
CA THR A 77 -2.94 7.06 -4.58
C THR A 77 -2.86 6.72 -3.09
N MET A 78 -3.21 7.70 -2.26
CA MET A 78 -3.27 7.55 -0.81
C MET A 78 -4.62 6.98 -0.36
N PRO A 79 -4.75 6.49 0.89
CA PRO A 79 -6.01 5.94 1.40
C PRO A 79 -7.19 6.92 1.36
N ASP A 80 -6.93 8.23 1.47
CA ASP A 80 -7.95 9.29 1.37
C ASP A 80 -8.36 9.62 -0.09
N GLY A 81 -7.79 8.91 -1.07
CA GLY A 81 -8.03 9.11 -2.49
C GLY A 81 -7.18 10.21 -3.13
N SER A 82 -6.38 10.94 -2.35
CA SER A 82 -5.44 11.92 -2.91
C SER A 82 -4.38 11.24 -3.77
N LYS A 83 -3.91 11.97 -4.80
CA LYS A 83 -2.97 11.44 -5.79
C LYS A 83 -1.73 12.31 -5.89
N LYS A 84 -0.59 11.66 -6.10
CA LYS A 84 0.70 12.32 -6.30
C LYS A 84 1.40 11.73 -7.51
N LYS A 85 1.75 12.58 -8.48
CA LYS A 85 2.57 12.18 -9.62
C LYS A 85 4.05 12.21 -9.24
N MET A 86 4.78 11.23 -9.74
CA MET A 86 6.21 11.08 -9.51
C MET A 86 6.92 10.81 -10.83
N SER A 87 8.09 11.41 -11.00
CA SER A 87 9.04 11.08 -12.08
C SER A 87 10.38 10.74 -11.44
N ARG A 88 11.00 9.65 -11.88
CA ARG A 88 12.25 9.16 -11.33
C ARG A 88 13.25 8.84 -12.44
N GLN A 89 14.52 9.06 -12.15
CA GLN A 89 15.62 8.72 -13.01
C GLN A 89 16.25 7.39 -12.59
N PRO A 90 16.87 6.63 -13.54
CA PRO A 90 17.62 5.44 -13.18
C PRO A 90 18.73 5.75 -12.15
N GLY A 91 18.85 4.92 -11.14
CA GLY A 91 19.85 5.07 -10.08
C GLY A 91 19.43 5.98 -8.92
N GLU A 92 18.29 6.67 -8.99
CA GLU A 92 17.78 7.40 -7.82
C GLU A 92 17.50 6.48 -6.66
N VAL A 93 17.74 6.98 -5.45
CA VAL A 93 17.39 6.32 -4.18
C VAL A 93 16.52 7.25 -3.37
N LEU A 94 15.39 6.74 -2.91
CA LEU A 94 14.46 7.47 -2.09
C LEU A 94 14.37 6.81 -0.70
N TRP A 95 14.53 7.61 0.35
CA TRP A 95 14.10 7.21 1.68
C TRP A 95 12.59 7.42 1.81
N SER A 96 11.88 6.40 2.25
CA SER A 96 10.46 6.47 2.55
C SER A 96 10.20 5.99 3.96
N GLY A 97 9.57 6.84 4.77
CA GLY A 97 9.05 6.43 6.08
C GLY A 97 7.79 5.58 5.94
N PRO A 98 7.09 5.29 7.05
CA PRO A 98 5.84 4.54 7.01
C PRO A 98 4.83 5.20 6.07
N VAL A 99 4.28 4.41 5.16
CA VAL A 99 3.33 4.90 4.14
C VAL A 99 2.36 3.80 3.75
N THR A 100 1.12 4.20 3.45
CA THR A 100 0.10 3.36 2.82
C THR A 100 -0.29 4.00 1.50
N HIS A 101 -0.18 3.27 0.40
CA HIS A 101 -0.48 3.77 -0.93
C HIS A 101 -0.72 2.65 -1.95
N ASP A 102 -1.26 3.04 -3.10
CA ASP A 102 -1.22 2.28 -4.35
C ASP A 102 -0.33 3.02 -5.34
N SER A 103 0.41 2.31 -6.17
CA SER A 103 1.26 2.89 -7.21
C SER A 103 0.84 2.37 -8.59
N LEU A 104 0.70 3.30 -9.52
CA LEU A 104 0.36 3.04 -10.93
C LEU A 104 1.54 3.48 -11.80
N ASN A 105 2.03 2.59 -12.68
CA ASN A 105 2.95 3.00 -13.74
C ASN A 105 2.16 3.78 -14.81
N THR A 106 2.37 5.09 -14.88
CA THR A 106 1.73 5.98 -15.85
C THR A 106 2.56 6.21 -17.10
N GLY A 107 3.79 5.68 -17.13
CA GLY A 107 4.69 5.76 -18.29
C GLY A 107 4.33 4.76 -19.39
N LYS A 108 5.10 4.82 -20.47
CA LYS A 108 4.92 3.96 -21.66
C LYS A 108 5.85 2.75 -21.68
N ALA A 109 6.78 2.68 -20.73
CA ALA A 109 7.75 1.59 -20.59
C ALA A 109 7.59 0.85 -19.26
N PRO A 110 7.98 -0.43 -19.18
CA PRO A 110 8.05 -1.14 -17.91
C PRO A 110 9.03 -0.46 -16.95
N THR A 111 8.73 -0.53 -15.65
CA THR A 111 9.64 -0.04 -14.60
C THR A 111 10.15 -1.18 -13.76
N ARG A 112 11.38 -1.03 -13.27
CA ARG A 112 12.05 -1.95 -12.36
C ARG A 112 12.58 -1.21 -11.15
N THR A 113 12.17 -1.64 -9.98
CA THR A 113 12.46 -0.97 -8.71
C THR A 113 12.80 -2.01 -7.65
N LEU A 114 13.73 -1.69 -6.76
CA LEU A 114 13.94 -2.46 -5.53
C LEU A 114 13.35 -1.67 -4.36
N VAL A 115 12.51 -2.32 -3.58
CA VAL A 115 12.03 -1.79 -2.30
C VAL A 115 12.72 -2.56 -1.19
N ILE A 116 13.51 -1.85 -0.39
CA ILE A 116 14.29 -2.41 0.72
C ILE A 116 13.57 -2.01 2.01
N GLU A 117 12.78 -2.91 2.53
CA GLU A 117 12.07 -2.72 3.80
C GLU A 117 13.00 -3.00 4.98
N LEU A 118 13.09 -2.06 5.91
CA LEU A 118 13.87 -2.23 7.13
C LEU A 118 13.01 -2.92 8.17
N LYS A 119 13.55 -3.98 8.76
CA LYS A 119 12.91 -4.65 9.89
C LYS A 119 13.33 -3.96 11.17
N GLY A 120 12.36 -3.58 12.00
CA GLY A 120 12.62 -3.05 13.35
C GLY A 120 13.43 -4.03 14.21
N LYS A 121 14.12 -3.47 15.22
CA LYS A 121 14.81 -4.25 16.24
C LYS A 121 13.81 -4.92 17.17
#